data_9da10a14e7e8616387fe5f3f05a69ed1
#
_entry.id   9da10a14e7e8616387fe5f3f05a69ed1
#
_cell.length_a   1.000
_cell.length_b   1.000
_cell.length_c   1.000
_cell.angle_alpha   90.00
_cell.angle_beta   90.00
_cell.angle_gamma   90.00
#
_symmetry.space_group_name_H-M   'P 1'
#
loop_
_entity.id
_entity.type
_entity.pdbx_description
1 polymer ?
#
loop_
_entity_poly.entity_id
_entity_poly.type
_entity_poly.pdbx_seq_one_letter_code
_entity_poly.pdbx_strand_id
1 'polypeptide(L)'
;MSDNWIVANLENAFSTWNDKMTEIWSLITTSPQSFKGGAIWNVISGINGGLQAIGLGLLVLFFAMSIFKSTASFRDFQRPEYALKHFIRFCAAKVAITYAMDLMTAIYSICGGIVEQIAGSLGGIGGASVTLPAAIEQAVEDTGFWASIPLWLVTILGSLFITVLSFIMIMTVYGRFFKLYIYTAIAPVPLSSFAGETTSFMGKSFLKSYVGVCMEGAVIVLSCIIFSAFASNSTPTIDTSITTVTMIWKYIGEVIFNMLVLVGLIKGADRIVKELFGT
;
A
#
# COMPACT_ATOMS: atom_id res chain seq x y z
N MET A 1 -32.50 2.13 -15.68
CA MET A 1 -32.08 0.78 -15.20
C MET A 1 -32.65 -0.17 -16.22
N SER A 2 -31.78 -0.84 -16.99
CA SER A 2 -32.25 -1.84 -17.95
C SER A 2 -32.90 -3.00 -17.18
N ASP A 3 -34.07 -3.48 -17.61
CA ASP A 3 -34.74 -4.65 -17.05
C ASP A 3 -33.97 -5.96 -17.34
N ASN A 4 -32.83 -5.84 -18.05
CA ASN A 4 -32.02 -6.98 -18.45
C ASN A 4 -31.01 -7.32 -17.35
N TRP A 5 -31.25 -8.42 -16.66
CA TRP A 5 -30.40 -8.90 -15.55
C TRP A 5 -28.94 -9.23 -15.96
N ILE A 6 -28.65 -9.44 -17.25
CA ILE A 6 -27.29 -9.63 -17.77
C ILE A 6 -26.51 -8.31 -17.69
N VAL A 7 -27.14 -7.21 -18.13
CA VAL A 7 -26.61 -5.85 -18.02
C VAL A 7 -26.43 -5.47 -16.56
N ALA A 8 -27.43 -5.72 -15.74
CA ALA A 8 -27.38 -5.43 -14.30
C ALA A 8 -26.21 -6.14 -13.58
N ASN A 9 -25.89 -7.38 -13.95
CA ASN A 9 -24.73 -8.10 -13.39
C ASN A 9 -23.40 -7.42 -13.72
N LEU A 10 -23.20 -6.95 -14.95
CA LEU A 10 -21.99 -6.25 -15.38
C LEU A 10 -21.89 -4.87 -14.73
N GLU A 11 -23.00 -4.12 -14.70
CA GLU A 11 -23.06 -2.82 -14.04
C GLU A 11 -22.73 -2.91 -12.56
N ASN A 12 -23.27 -3.91 -11.86
CA ASN A 12 -22.95 -4.16 -10.44
C ASN A 12 -21.49 -4.52 -10.23
N ALA A 13 -20.87 -5.29 -11.13
CA ALA A 13 -19.45 -5.62 -11.05
C ALA A 13 -18.58 -4.38 -11.27
N PHE A 14 -18.91 -3.54 -12.27
CA PHE A 14 -18.19 -2.29 -12.52
C PHE A 14 -18.40 -1.26 -11.41
N SER A 15 -19.61 -1.16 -10.85
CA SER A 15 -19.88 -0.33 -9.68
C SER A 15 -19.01 -0.78 -8.50
N THR A 16 -18.97 -2.08 -8.21
CA THR A 16 -18.11 -2.64 -7.16
C THR A 16 -16.64 -2.28 -7.38
N TRP A 17 -16.14 -2.38 -8.62
CA TRP A 17 -14.78 -1.96 -8.97
C TRP A 17 -14.56 -0.48 -8.70
N ASN A 18 -15.44 0.38 -9.20
CA ASN A 18 -15.34 1.84 -9.04
C ASN A 18 -15.40 2.27 -7.57
N ASP A 19 -16.29 1.64 -6.78
CA ASP A 19 -16.38 1.87 -5.34
C ASP A 19 -15.08 1.50 -4.63
N LYS A 20 -14.47 0.36 -4.99
CA LYS A 20 -13.19 -0.05 -4.42
C LYS A 20 -12.03 0.85 -4.85
N MET A 21 -12.03 1.37 -6.06
CA MET A 21 -11.07 2.38 -6.50
C MET A 21 -11.18 3.66 -5.68
N THR A 22 -12.40 4.12 -5.43
CA THR A 22 -12.68 5.29 -4.59
C THR A 22 -12.26 5.05 -3.14
N GLU A 23 -12.55 3.86 -2.59
CA GLU A 23 -12.12 3.45 -1.26
C GLU A 23 -10.59 3.43 -1.13
N ILE A 24 -9.89 2.90 -2.13
CA ILE A 24 -8.42 2.89 -2.18
C ILE A 24 -7.86 4.30 -2.11
N TRP A 25 -8.42 5.23 -2.88
CA TRP A 25 -8.01 6.62 -2.87
C TRP A 25 -8.17 7.25 -1.50
N SER A 26 -9.34 7.08 -0.88
CA SER A 26 -9.60 7.54 0.47
C SER A 26 -8.61 6.94 1.49
N LEU A 27 -8.31 5.64 1.38
CA LEU A 27 -7.38 4.96 2.27
C LEU A 27 -5.94 5.45 2.12
N ILE A 28 -5.47 5.69 0.90
CA ILE A 28 -4.09 6.13 0.66
C ILE A 28 -3.83 7.51 1.26
N THR A 29 -4.83 8.40 1.25
CA THR A 29 -4.76 9.74 1.82
C THR A 29 -5.10 9.78 3.32
N THR A 30 -5.67 8.70 3.87
CA THR A 30 -6.02 8.61 5.31
C THR A 30 -4.77 8.36 6.15
N SER A 31 -4.61 9.13 7.24
CA SER A 31 -3.53 8.89 8.19
C SER A 31 -3.77 7.61 9.02
N PRO A 32 -2.72 6.87 9.45
CA PRO A 32 -2.87 5.71 10.32
C PRO A 32 -3.56 6.06 11.65
N GLN A 33 -3.39 7.28 12.14
CA GLN A 33 -4.02 7.74 13.38
C GLN A 33 -5.55 7.83 13.27
N SER A 34 -6.08 8.24 12.11
CA SER A 34 -7.52 8.44 11.89
C SER A 34 -8.21 7.22 11.26
N PHE A 35 -7.44 6.24 10.80
CA PHE A 35 -8.00 5.04 10.18
C PHE A 35 -8.94 4.30 11.14
N LYS A 36 -10.15 3.96 10.67
CA LYS A 36 -11.21 3.31 11.45
C LYS A 36 -11.49 4.01 12.80
N GLY A 37 -11.48 5.34 12.81
CA GLY A 37 -11.78 6.14 13.99
C GLY A 37 -10.70 6.14 15.07
N GLY A 38 -9.48 5.72 14.76
CA GLY A 38 -8.32 5.79 15.67
C GLY A 38 -8.27 4.70 16.75
N ALA A 39 -9.26 3.81 16.84
CA ALA A 39 -9.28 2.76 17.87
C ALA A 39 -8.05 1.85 17.80
N ILE A 40 -7.63 1.48 16.58
CA ILE A 40 -6.44 0.65 16.36
C ILE A 40 -5.18 1.41 16.79
N TRP A 41 -5.09 2.70 16.49
CA TRP A 41 -3.96 3.54 16.86
C TRP A 41 -3.75 3.62 18.38
N ASN A 42 -4.82 3.70 19.15
CA ASN A 42 -4.75 3.70 20.62
C ASN A 42 -4.16 2.39 21.16
N VAL A 43 -4.55 1.25 20.57
CA VAL A 43 -3.96 -0.06 20.93
C VAL A 43 -2.47 -0.10 20.58
N ILE A 44 -2.08 0.35 19.39
CA ILE A 44 -0.69 0.39 18.94
C ILE A 44 0.16 1.30 19.82
N SER A 45 -0.38 2.47 20.21
CA SER A 45 0.29 3.39 21.14
C SER A 45 0.51 2.74 22.52
N GLY A 46 -0.48 2.01 23.04
CA GLY A 46 -0.34 1.26 24.28
C GLY A 46 0.75 0.18 24.21
N ILE A 47 0.81 -0.58 23.11
CA ILE A 47 1.83 -1.61 22.88
C ILE A 47 3.22 -0.96 22.76
N ASN A 48 3.35 0.12 21.99
CA ASN A 48 4.62 0.85 21.87
C ASN A 48 5.12 1.34 23.22
N GLY A 49 4.23 1.95 24.05
CA GLY A 49 4.57 2.38 25.40
C GLY A 49 5.06 1.24 26.30
N GLY A 50 4.41 0.07 26.23
CA GLY A 50 4.87 -1.13 26.94
C GLY A 50 6.26 -1.62 26.49
N LEU A 51 6.54 -1.53 25.18
CA LEU A 51 7.82 -1.93 24.59
C LEU A 51 8.95 -0.91 24.82
N GLN A 52 8.64 0.33 25.22
CA GLN A 52 9.67 1.32 25.57
C GLN A 52 10.57 0.86 26.71
N ALA A 53 10.01 0.23 27.74
CA ALA A 53 10.78 -0.29 28.86
C ALA A 53 11.78 -1.37 28.41
N ILE A 54 11.34 -2.25 27.51
CA ILE A 54 12.21 -3.29 26.91
C ILE A 54 13.27 -2.64 26.03
N GLY A 55 12.89 -1.65 25.21
CA GLY A 55 13.81 -0.88 24.36
C GLY A 55 14.90 -0.19 25.18
N LEU A 56 14.56 0.40 26.33
CA LEU A 56 15.52 1.04 27.23
C LEU A 56 16.46 0.01 27.88
N GLY A 57 15.97 -1.17 28.26
CA GLY A 57 16.82 -2.27 28.73
C GLY A 57 17.83 -2.73 27.65
N LEU A 58 17.36 -2.91 26.42
CA LEU A 58 18.22 -3.25 25.26
C LEU A 58 19.21 -2.12 24.91
N LEU A 59 18.82 -0.87 25.08
CA LEU A 59 19.69 0.30 24.90
C LEU A 59 20.94 0.17 25.77
N VAL A 60 20.74 -0.12 27.09
CA VAL A 60 21.85 -0.28 28.03
C VAL A 60 22.73 -1.46 27.62
N LEU A 61 22.14 -2.57 27.22
CA LEU A 61 22.86 -3.76 26.78
C LEU A 61 23.70 -3.48 25.52
N PHE A 62 23.13 -2.85 24.48
CA PHE A 62 23.88 -2.51 23.27
C PHE A 62 24.97 -1.46 23.51
N PHE A 63 24.71 -0.52 24.41
CA PHE A 63 25.71 0.44 24.86
C PHE A 63 26.87 -0.25 25.57
N ALA A 64 26.60 -1.13 26.54
CA ALA A 64 27.63 -1.91 27.23
C ALA A 64 28.45 -2.74 26.23
N MET A 65 27.80 -3.46 25.32
CA MET A 65 28.52 -4.22 24.29
C MET A 65 29.41 -3.33 23.42
N SER A 66 28.97 -2.12 23.08
CA SER A 66 29.75 -1.16 22.29
C SER A 66 31.01 -0.70 23.05
N ILE A 67 30.88 -0.43 24.36
CA ILE A 67 32.01 -0.07 25.23
C ILE A 67 32.97 -1.24 25.33
N PHE A 68 32.53 -2.47 25.62
CA PHE A 68 33.40 -3.63 25.73
C PHE A 68 34.19 -3.88 24.44
N LYS A 69 33.59 -3.76 23.28
CA LYS A 69 34.29 -3.90 21.99
C LYS A 69 35.31 -2.79 21.74
N SER A 70 34.99 -1.56 22.15
CA SER A 70 35.90 -0.42 22.03
C SER A 70 37.09 -0.54 23.01
N THR A 71 36.86 -1.10 24.22
CA THR A 71 37.89 -1.29 25.26
C THR A 71 38.92 -2.37 24.87
N ALA A 72 38.55 -3.31 24.02
CA ALA A 72 39.49 -4.30 23.49
C ALA A 72 40.62 -3.65 22.65
N SER A 73 40.46 -2.42 22.21
CA SER A 73 41.50 -1.57 21.59
C SER A 73 41.98 -0.52 22.60
N PHE A 74 42.83 -0.91 23.54
CA PHE A 74 43.34 -0.05 24.61
C PHE A 74 43.81 1.36 24.20
N ARG A 75 44.22 1.57 22.96
CA ARG A 75 44.66 2.87 22.45
C ARG A 75 43.55 3.90 22.24
N ASP A 76 42.32 3.48 21.99
CA ASP A 76 41.24 4.38 21.63
C ASP A 76 40.54 4.96 22.87
N PHE A 77 40.59 4.26 24.01
CA PHE A 77 39.94 4.68 25.25
C PHE A 77 40.64 5.87 25.96
N GLN A 78 41.88 6.18 25.59
CA GLN A 78 42.63 7.32 26.15
C GLN A 78 42.21 8.68 25.55
N ARG A 79 41.35 8.67 24.55
CA ARG A 79 40.88 9.92 23.91
C ARG A 79 39.46 10.28 24.36
N PRO A 80 39.26 11.42 25.05
CA PRO A 80 37.94 11.82 25.53
C PRO A 80 36.89 11.97 24.46
N GLU A 81 37.31 12.17 23.21
CA GLU A 81 36.46 12.28 22.03
C GLU A 81 35.65 11.01 21.76
N TYR A 82 36.24 9.81 22.02
CA TYR A 82 35.54 8.54 21.84
C TYR A 82 34.46 8.32 22.91
N ALA A 83 34.73 8.68 24.15
CA ALA A 83 33.75 8.60 25.23
C ALA A 83 32.55 9.51 24.94
N LEU A 84 32.82 10.75 24.45
CA LEU A 84 31.77 11.69 24.06
C LEU A 84 30.92 11.15 22.88
N LYS A 85 31.54 10.54 21.88
CA LYS A 85 30.84 9.92 20.74
C LYS A 85 29.88 8.83 21.18
N HIS A 86 30.30 7.93 22.08
CA HIS A 86 29.45 6.88 22.62
C HIS A 86 28.30 7.45 23.48
N PHE A 87 28.57 8.47 24.27
CA PHE A 87 27.54 9.15 25.08
C PHE A 87 26.49 9.84 24.21
N ILE A 88 26.91 10.55 23.15
CA ILE A 88 25.96 11.19 22.20
C ILE A 88 25.08 10.13 21.54
N ARG A 89 25.64 8.99 21.13
CA ARG A 89 24.84 7.89 20.56
C ARG A 89 23.84 7.33 21.54
N PHE A 90 24.24 7.14 22.80
CA PHE A 90 23.36 6.68 23.86
C PHE A 90 22.19 7.66 24.07
N CYS A 91 22.47 8.95 24.19
CA CYS A 91 21.46 9.98 24.34
C CYS A 91 20.51 10.04 23.12
N ALA A 92 21.05 10.01 21.90
CA ALA A 92 20.26 9.99 20.68
C ALA A 92 19.34 8.77 20.59
N ALA A 93 19.86 7.58 20.92
CA ALA A 93 19.06 6.36 20.93
C ALA A 93 17.97 6.39 22.02
N LYS A 94 18.29 6.92 23.21
CA LYS A 94 17.30 7.13 24.28
C LYS A 94 16.16 8.04 23.83
N VAL A 95 16.49 9.17 23.21
CA VAL A 95 15.48 10.10 22.66
C VAL A 95 14.65 9.41 21.60
N ALA A 96 15.27 8.67 20.66
CA ALA A 96 14.56 7.94 19.62
C ALA A 96 13.58 6.89 20.18
N ILE A 97 13.93 6.20 21.28
CA ILE A 97 13.04 5.23 21.95
C ILE A 97 11.89 5.96 22.65
N THR A 98 12.21 7.03 23.40
CA THR A 98 11.21 7.77 24.18
C THR A 98 10.16 8.42 23.29
N TYR A 99 10.57 8.96 22.14
CA TYR A 99 9.70 9.60 21.16
C TYR A 99 9.47 8.71 19.92
N ALA A 100 9.47 7.38 20.10
CA ALA A 100 9.32 6.43 18.99
C ALA A 100 8.02 6.66 18.20
N MET A 101 6.89 6.90 18.89
CA MET A 101 5.60 7.17 18.23
C MET A 101 5.66 8.44 17.40
N ASP A 102 6.21 9.52 17.93
CA ASP A 102 6.31 10.81 17.24
C ASP A 102 7.24 10.70 16.04
N LEU A 103 8.36 9.97 16.17
CA LEU A 103 9.29 9.72 15.07
C LEU A 103 8.62 8.95 13.93
N MET A 104 7.91 7.86 14.26
CA MET A 104 7.22 7.05 13.25
C MET A 104 6.11 7.86 12.55
N THR A 105 5.37 8.66 13.33
CA THR A 105 4.33 9.55 12.81
C THR A 105 4.90 10.63 11.88
N ALA A 106 6.02 11.26 12.28
CA ALA A 106 6.69 12.28 11.47
C ALA A 106 7.17 11.71 10.12
N ILE A 107 7.78 10.53 10.13
CA ILE A 107 8.19 9.83 8.89
C ILE A 107 6.97 9.57 7.99
N TYR A 108 5.87 9.07 8.58
CA TYR A 108 4.65 8.85 7.82
C TYR A 108 4.10 10.14 7.20
N SER A 109 4.07 11.23 7.97
CA SER A 109 3.57 12.54 7.51
C SER A 109 4.39 13.08 6.33
N ILE A 110 5.73 12.95 6.39
CA ILE A 110 6.61 13.36 5.28
C ILE A 110 6.30 12.53 4.03
N CYS A 111 6.20 11.21 4.15
CA CYS A 111 5.86 10.33 3.03
C CYS A 111 4.43 10.60 2.52
N GLY A 112 3.48 10.91 3.41
CA GLY A 112 2.11 11.29 3.07
C GLY A 112 2.05 12.56 2.23
N GLY A 113 2.85 13.57 2.57
CA GLY A 113 2.96 14.79 1.77
C GLY A 113 3.46 14.53 0.33
N ILE A 114 4.37 13.57 0.14
CA ILE A 114 4.79 13.12 -1.20
C ILE A 114 3.61 12.49 -1.96
N VAL A 115 2.83 11.64 -1.27
CA VAL A 115 1.64 11.00 -1.86
C VAL A 115 0.62 12.05 -2.31
N GLU A 116 0.32 13.02 -1.44
CA GLU A 116 -0.62 14.10 -1.74
C GLU A 116 -0.15 14.97 -2.91
N GLN A 117 1.14 15.26 -3.00
CA GLN A 117 1.71 16.03 -4.10
C GLN A 117 1.61 15.29 -5.44
N ILE A 118 1.89 13.98 -5.45
CA ILE A 118 1.73 13.14 -6.65
C ILE A 118 0.25 13.08 -7.05
N ALA A 119 -0.64 12.90 -6.08
CA ALA A 119 -2.08 12.83 -6.27
C ALA A 119 -2.66 14.13 -6.83
N GLY A 120 -2.23 15.28 -6.29
CA GLY A 120 -2.70 16.60 -6.68
C GLY A 120 -2.22 17.06 -8.06
N SER A 121 -1.06 16.55 -8.54
CA SER A 121 -0.46 17.00 -9.80
C SER A 121 -1.23 16.60 -11.07
N LEU A 122 -2.12 15.60 -10.99
CA LEU A 122 -2.78 15.00 -12.16
C LEU A 122 -4.32 14.88 -12.05
N GLY A 123 -4.96 15.66 -11.18
CA GLY A 123 -6.43 15.77 -11.15
C GLY A 123 -7.19 14.56 -10.60
N GLY A 124 -6.53 13.68 -9.84
CA GLY A 124 -7.18 12.52 -9.19
C GLY A 124 -7.30 11.27 -10.08
N ILE A 125 -7.87 10.19 -9.52
CA ILE A 125 -8.04 8.88 -10.21
C ILE A 125 -9.26 8.85 -11.16
N GLY A 126 -9.80 9.98 -11.59
CA GLY A 126 -11.04 10.01 -12.39
C GLY A 126 -11.02 9.19 -13.69
N GLY A 127 -9.85 8.80 -14.18
CA GLY A 127 -9.71 8.02 -15.43
C GLY A 127 -9.70 6.50 -15.29
N ALA A 128 -9.74 5.97 -14.05
CA ALA A 128 -9.75 4.51 -13.81
C ALA A 128 -11.15 3.93 -13.59
N SER A 129 -12.21 4.77 -13.67
CA SER A 129 -13.60 4.29 -13.60
C SER A 129 -13.98 3.57 -14.90
N VAL A 130 -14.64 2.43 -14.74
CA VAL A 130 -15.13 1.61 -15.85
C VAL A 130 -16.65 1.73 -15.89
N THR A 131 -17.16 2.04 -17.09
CA THR A 131 -18.60 2.08 -17.35
C THR A 131 -18.94 1.13 -18.50
N LEU A 132 -20.14 0.58 -18.49
CA LEU A 132 -20.59 -0.26 -19.59
C LEU A 132 -20.89 0.63 -20.81
N PRO A 133 -20.29 0.37 -21.99
CA PRO A 133 -20.61 1.12 -23.20
C PRO A 133 -22.04 0.85 -23.67
N ALA A 134 -22.74 1.89 -24.08
CA ALA A 134 -24.12 1.79 -24.59
C ALA A 134 -24.27 0.78 -25.75
N ALA A 135 -23.23 0.62 -26.59
CA ALA A 135 -23.24 -0.36 -27.68
C ALA A 135 -23.27 -1.81 -27.17
N ILE A 136 -22.64 -2.10 -26.02
CA ILE A 136 -22.70 -3.44 -25.37
C ILE A 136 -24.08 -3.64 -24.75
N GLU A 137 -24.62 -2.62 -24.08
CA GLU A 137 -25.96 -2.65 -23.48
C GLU A 137 -27.03 -2.95 -24.54
N GLN A 138 -27.05 -2.19 -25.65
CA GLN A 138 -27.96 -2.42 -26.77
C GLN A 138 -27.80 -3.81 -27.39
N ALA A 139 -26.57 -4.27 -27.60
CA ALA A 139 -26.33 -5.59 -28.16
C ALA A 139 -26.82 -6.73 -27.25
N VAL A 140 -26.83 -6.54 -25.93
CA VAL A 140 -27.41 -7.48 -24.97
C VAL A 140 -28.94 -7.43 -25.02
N GLU A 141 -29.54 -6.24 -25.11
CA GLU A 141 -30.99 -6.06 -25.18
C GLU A 141 -31.60 -6.64 -26.46
N ASP A 142 -30.90 -6.49 -27.59
CA ASP A 142 -31.33 -7.03 -28.91
C ASP A 142 -31.15 -8.57 -29.00
N THR A 143 -30.57 -9.22 -27.97
CA THR A 143 -30.28 -10.64 -28.03
C THR A 143 -31.51 -11.49 -27.72
N GLY A 144 -31.88 -12.40 -28.60
CA GLY A 144 -33.00 -13.32 -28.43
C GLY A 144 -32.75 -14.32 -27.27
N PHE A 145 -33.86 -14.86 -26.70
CA PHE A 145 -33.85 -15.73 -25.50
C PHE A 145 -32.83 -16.89 -25.53
N TRP A 146 -32.67 -17.59 -26.65
CA TRP A 146 -31.75 -18.72 -26.79
C TRP A 146 -30.29 -18.32 -26.78
N ALA A 147 -29.95 -17.15 -27.31
CA ALA A 147 -28.60 -16.61 -27.31
C ALA A 147 -28.26 -15.95 -25.97
N SER A 148 -29.25 -15.65 -25.13
CA SER A 148 -29.06 -15.09 -23.78
C SER A 148 -28.45 -16.09 -22.79
N ILE A 149 -28.64 -17.42 -22.98
CA ILE A 149 -28.11 -18.45 -22.07
C ILE A 149 -26.58 -18.48 -22.05
N PRO A 150 -25.85 -18.63 -23.19
CA PRO A 150 -24.39 -18.56 -23.19
C PRO A 150 -23.88 -17.18 -22.78
N LEU A 151 -24.59 -16.12 -23.10
CA LEU A 151 -24.24 -14.76 -22.72
C LEU A 151 -24.30 -14.56 -21.21
N TRP A 152 -25.30 -15.10 -20.56
CA TRP A 152 -25.42 -15.13 -19.10
C TRP A 152 -24.23 -15.80 -18.41
N LEU A 153 -23.82 -16.97 -18.90
CA LEU A 153 -22.66 -17.66 -18.33
C LEU A 153 -21.40 -16.81 -18.42
N VAL A 154 -21.17 -16.18 -19.57
CA VAL A 154 -20.03 -15.30 -19.82
C VAL A 154 -20.03 -14.10 -18.87
N THR A 155 -21.18 -13.44 -18.70
CA THR A 155 -21.29 -12.25 -17.87
C THR A 155 -21.20 -12.57 -16.38
N ILE A 156 -21.72 -13.71 -15.90
CA ILE A 156 -21.54 -14.15 -14.52
C ILE A 156 -20.07 -14.44 -14.22
N LEU A 157 -19.40 -15.18 -15.09
CA LEU A 157 -17.97 -15.46 -14.91
C LEU A 157 -17.16 -14.15 -14.93
N GLY A 158 -17.44 -13.26 -15.88
CA GLY A 158 -16.81 -11.95 -15.96
C GLY A 158 -17.02 -11.10 -14.70
N SER A 159 -18.24 -10.98 -14.23
CA SER A 159 -18.58 -10.21 -13.02
C SER A 159 -17.93 -10.80 -11.76
N LEU A 160 -17.85 -12.14 -11.66
CA LEU A 160 -17.14 -12.80 -10.58
C LEU A 160 -15.66 -12.46 -10.58
N PHE A 161 -14.99 -12.52 -11.74
CA PHE A 161 -13.57 -12.15 -11.85
C PHE A 161 -13.33 -10.70 -11.48
N ILE A 162 -14.14 -9.77 -11.98
CA ILE A 162 -14.03 -8.33 -11.67
C ILE A 162 -14.19 -8.09 -10.18
N THR A 163 -15.17 -8.72 -9.55
CA THR A 163 -15.40 -8.62 -8.10
C THR A 163 -14.21 -9.16 -7.29
N VAL A 164 -13.69 -10.33 -7.65
CA VAL A 164 -12.52 -10.92 -6.99
C VAL A 164 -11.29 -10.01 -7.13
N LEU A 165 -11.04 -9.46 -8.31
CA LEU A 165 -9.93 -8.53 -8.54
C LEU A 165 -10.06 -7.27 -7.69
N SER A 166 -11.28 -6.72 -7.56
CA SER A 166 -11.58 -5.57 -6.70
C SER A 166 -11.23 -5.85 -5.24
N PHE A 167 -11.57 -7.04 -4.73
CA PHE A 167 -11.24 -7.44 -3.36
C PHE A 167 -9.73 -7.66 -3.16
N ILE A 168 -9.03 -8.27 -4.13
CA ILE A 168 -7.57 -8.44 -4.04
C ILE A 168 -6.87 -7.09 -3.95
N MET A 169 -7.32 -6.12 -4.74
CA MET A 169 -6.78 -4.78 -4.78
C MET A 169 -6.94 -4.07 -3.44
N ILE A 170 -8.16 -4.03 -2.89
CA ILE A 170 -8.42 -3.35 -1.62
C ILE A 170 -7.71 -4.04 -0.45
N MET A 171 -7.65 -5.38 -0.42
CA MET A 171 -6.90 -6.12 0.61
C MET A 171 -5.42 -5.76 0.62
N THR A 172 -4.81 -5.49 -0.53
CA THR A 172 -3.41 -5.07 -0.61
C THR A 172 -3.20 -3.73 0.11
N VAL A 173 -4.12 -2.78 -0.10
CA VAL A 173 -4.06 -1.46 0.55
C VAL A 173 -4.28 -1.56 2.06
N TYR A 174 -5.24 -2.38 2.51
CA TYR A 174 -5.42 -2.67 3.95
C TYR A 174 -4.16 -3.30 4.55
N GLY A 175 -3.52 -4.24 3.84
CA GLY A 175 -2.28 -4.88 4.27
C GLY A 175 -1.16 -3.88 4.58
N ARG A 176 -1.07 -2.77 3.82
CA ARG A 176 -0.14 -1.67 4.11
C ARG A 176 -0.39 -1.06 5.49
N PHE A 177 -1.65 -0.78 5.87
CA PHE A 177 -1.96 -0.24 7.19
C PHE A 177 -1.52 -1.18 8.31
N PHE A 178 -1.77 -2.48 8.18
CA PHE A 178 -1.31 -3.45 9.18
C PHE A 178 0.21 -3.47 9.31
N LYS A 179 0.95 -3.40 8.20
CA LYS A 179 2.40 -3.26 8.24
C LYS A 179 2.82 -1.99 8.99
N LEU A 180 2.23 -0.84 8.68
CA LEU A 180 2.52 0.43 9.37
C LEU A 180 2.30 0.32 10.88
N TYR A 181 1.21 -0.30 11.31
CA TYR A 181 0.90 -0.50 12.72
C TYR A 181 1.91 -1.41 13.41
N ILE A 182 2.27 -2.53 12.79
CA ILE A 182 3.27 -3.47 13.35
C ILE A 182 4.61 -2.77 13.50
N TYR A 183 5.10 -2.07 12.48
CA TYR A 183 6.34 -1.31 12.56
C TYR A 183 6.30 -0.26 13.67
N THR A 184 5.21 0.50 13.77
CA THR A 184 5.06 1.54 14.79
C THR A 184 5.00 0.94 16.18
N ALA A 185 4.29 -0.17 16.39
CA ALA A 185 4.20 -0.84 17.68
C ALA A 185 5.56 -1.30 18.20
N ILE A 186 6.37 -1.96 17.35
CA ILE A 186 7.66 -2.56 17.75
C ILE A 186 8.84 -1.60 17.67
N ALA A 187 8.64 -0.35 17.24
CA ALA A 187 9.71 0.62 16.98
C ALA A 187 10.73 0.78 18.11
N PRO A 188 10.37 0.81 19.43
CA PRO A 188 11.33 0.98 20.51
C PRO A 188 12.44 -0.08 20.53
N VAL A 189 12.13 -1.31 20.10
CA VAL A 189 13.07 -2.42 20.14
C VAL A 189 14.22 -2.25 19.13
N PRO A 190 13.98 -2.10 17.81
CA PRO A 190 15.07 -1.89 16.85
C PRO A 190 15.74 -0.52 16.99
N LEU A 191 15.04 0.52 17.47
CA LEU A 191 15.64 1.84 17.71
C LEU A 191 16.70 1.81 18.82
N SER A 192 16.59 0.89 19.80
CA SER A 192 17.60 0.71 20.85
C SER A 192 18.99 0.35 20.30
N SER A 193 19.04 -0.27 19.11
CA SER A 193 20.29 -0.69 18.48
C SER A 193 21.20 0.49 18.04
N PHE A 194 20.66 1.71 17.98
CA PHE A 194 21.45 2.91 17.69
C PHE A 194 22.48 3.24 18.78
N ALA A 195 22.31 2.73 20.00
CA ALA A 195 23.27 2.91 21.07
C ALA A 195 24.63 2.26 20.79
N GLY A 196 24.64 1.18 20.03
CA GLY A 196 25.87 0.46 19.69
C GLY A 196 26.37 0.76 18.27
N GLU A 197 27.67 0.91 18.10
CA GLU A 197 28.25 1.15 16.77
C GLU A 197 28.02 -0.04 15.83
N THR A 198 28.25 -1.25 16.32
CA THR A 198 28.10 -2.50 15.56
C THR A 198 26.67 -2.94 15.37
N THR A 199 25.74 -2.49 16.19
CA THR A 199 24.32 -2.86 16.14
C THR A 199 23.46 -1.83 15.41
N SER A 200 23.98 -0.62 15.21
CA SER A 200 23.23 0.50 14.60
C SER A 200 22.65 0.19 13.21
N PHE A 201 23.21 -0.79 12.49
CA PHE A 201 22.69 -1.22 11.20
C PHE A 201 21.26 -1.77 11.29
N MET A 202 20.90 -2.41 12.43
CA MET A 202 19.54 -2.95 12.65
C MET A 202 18.51 -1.83 12.72
N GLY A 203 18.79 -0.77 13.49
CA GLY A 203 17.91 0.41 13.57
C GLY A 203 17.80 1.15 12.24
N LYS A 204 18.91 1.27 11.50
CA LYS A 204 18.92 1.88 10.15
C LYS A 204 18.09 1.06 9.17
N SER A 205 18.27 -0.27 9.15
CA SER A 205 17.49 -1.15 8.28
C SER A 205 16.00 -1.10 8.62
N PHE A 206 15.67 -1.08 9.92
CA PHE A 206 14.28 -0.92 10.38
C PHE A 206 13.65 0.37 9.88
N LEU A 207 14.31 1.53 10.07
CA LEU A 207 13.79 2.82 9.59
C LEU A 207 13.64 2.84 8.07
N LYS A 208 14.62 2.27 7.36
CA LYS A 208 14.60 2.14 5.90
C LYS A 208 13.40 1.33 5.42
N SER A 209 13.13 0.19 6.07
CA SER A 209 11.96 -0.65 5.77
C SER A 209 10.66 0.07 6.09
N TYR A 210 10.60 0.83 7.20
CA TYR A 210 9.41 1.61 7.53
C TYR A 210 9.12 2.72 6.52
N VAL A 211 10.14 3.49 6.13
CA VAL A 211 10.03 4.48 5.04
C VAL A 211 9.53 3.80 3.76
N GLY A 212 10.04 2.61 3.46
CA GLY A 212 9.56 1.81 2.34
C GLY A 212 8.05 1.55 2.42
N VAL A 213 7.55 1.06 3.56
CA VAL A 213 6.10 0.81 3.75
C VAL A 213 5.29 2.12 3.64
N CYS A 214 5.81 3.24 4.15
CA CYS A 214 5.16 4.55 3.98
C CYS A 214 5.07 4.93 2.50
N MET A 215 6.12 4.68 1.71
CA MET A 215 6.20 4.99 0.28
C MET A 215 5.40 4.03 -0.61
N GLU A 216 4.96 2.86 -0.13
CA GLU A 216 4.05 1.98 -0.87
C GLU A 216 2.81 2.75 -1.38
N GLY A 217 2.30 3.71 -0.61
CA GLY A 217 1.18 4.57 -1.02
C GLY A 217 1.47 5.39 -2.27
N ALA A 218 2.67 5.97 -2.36
CA ALA A 218 3.10 6.75 -3.53
C ALA A 218 3.17 5.86 -4.79
N VAL A 219 3.71 4.65 -4.66
CA VAL A 219 3.79 3.68 -5.77
C VAL A 219 2.39 3.25 -6.22
N ILE A 220 1.47 3.02 -5.28
CA ILE A 220 0.07 2.67 -5.62
C ILE A 220 -0.61 3.82 -6.38
N VAL A 221 -0.46 5.06 -5.93
CA VAL A 221 -1.01 6.24 -6.61
C VAL A 221 -0.43 6.38 -8.02
N LEU A 222 0.89 6.28 -8.16
CA LEU A 222 1.56 6.31 -9.46
C LEU A 222 1.05 5.19 -10.38
N SER A 223 0.87 3.98 -9.86
CA SER A 223 0.33 2.85 -10.61
C SER A 223 -1.08 3.14 -11.11
N CYS A 224 -1.93 3.74 -10.29
CA CYS A 224 -3.29 4.14 -10.70
C CYS A 224 -3.27 5.23 -11.77
N ILE A 225 -2.37 6.20 -11.67
CA ILE A 225 -2.22 7.29 -12.65
C ILE A 225 -1.71 6.75 -14.00
N ILE A 226 -0.66 5.93 -13.98
CA ILE A 226 -0.09 5.31 -15.17
C ILE A 226 -1.13 4.41 -15.84
N PHE A 227 -1.85 3.63 -15.04
CA PHE A 227 -2.93 2.78 -15.55
C PHE A 227 -4.07 3.60 -16.16
N SER A 228 -4.47 4.69 -15.54
CA SER A 228 -5.50 5.59 -16.10
C SER A 228 -5.09 6.13 -17.48
N ALA A 229 -3.84 6.56 -17.62
CA ALA A 229 -3.31 7.00 -18.91
C ALA A 229 -3.24 5.85 -19.94
N PHE A 230 -2.87 4.64 -19.50
CA PHE A 230 -2.86 3.44 -20.35
C PHE A 230 -4.28 3.05 -20.79
N ALA A 231 -5.23 2.98 -19.86
CA ALA A 231 -6.61 2.59 -20.14
C ALA A 231 -7.33 3.58 -21.05
N SER A 232 -7.04 4.89 -20.93
CA SER A 232 -7.61 5.92 -21.81
C SER A 232 -7.17 5.75 -23.29
N ASN A 233 -6.01 5.14 -23.52
CA ASN A 233 -5.49 4.87 -24.86
C ASN A 233 -5.80 3.44 -25.36
N SER A 234 -6.33 2.58 -24.50
CA SER A 234 -6.61 1.16 -24.76
C SER A 234 -8.11 0.88 -24.56
N THR A 235 -8.98 1.71 -25.16
CA THR A 235 -10.41 1.44 -25.12
C THR A 235 -10.72 0.12 -25.85
N PRO A 236 -11.47 -0.80 -25.22
CA PRO A 236 -11.86 -2.05 -25.86
C PRO A 236 -12.56 -1.80 -27.18
N THR A 237 -12.09 -2.42 -28.25
CA THR A 237 -12.69 -2.27 -29.59
C THR A 237 -13.97 -3.08 -29.69
N ILE A 238 -15.08 -2.41 -29.93
CA ILE A 238 -16.39 -3.06 -30.16
C ILE A 238 -16.49 -3.39 -31.61
N ASP A 239 -16.41 -4.67 -31.98
CA ASP A 239 -16.53 -5.17 -33.32
C ASP A 239 -17.96 -5.68 -33.55
N THR A 240 -18.77 -4.90 -34.23
CA THR A 240 -20.18 -5.21 -34.54
C THR A 240 -20.34 -6.23 -35.67
N SER A 241 -19.26 -6.67 -36.33
CA SER A 241 -19.30 -7.66 -37.41
C SER A 241 -19.35 -9.12 -36.95
N ILE A 242 -19.13 -9.36 -35.64
CA ILE A 242 -19.10 -10.69 -35.01
C ILE A 242 -20.40 -10.95 -34.22
N THR A 243 -20.62 -12.22 -33.85
CA THR A 243 -21.80 -12.56 -33.02
C THR A 243 -21.76 -11.84 -31.66
N THR A 244 -22.94 -11.44 -31.16
CA THR A 244 -23.07 -10.69 -29.88
C THR A 244 -22.35 -11.40 -28.72
N VAL A 245 -22.45 -12.72 -28.61
CA VAL A 245 -21.77 -13.50 -27.55
C VAL A 245 -20.25 -13.35 -27.65
N THR A 246 -19.69 -13.46 -28.86
CA THR A 246 -18.24 -13.31 -29.07
C THR A 246 -17.77 -11.89 -28.82
N MET A 247 -18.55 -10.90 -29.21
CA MET A 247 -18.26 -9.47 -28.99
C MET A 247 -18.19 -9.16 -27.49
N ILE A 248 -19.15 -9.63 -26.71
CA ILE A 248 -19.19 -9.41 -25.27
C ILE A 248 -18.09 -10.18 -24.56
N TRP A 249 -17.80 -11.42 -24.97
CA TRP A 249 -16.67 -12.19 -24.44
C TRP A 249 -15.34 -11.46 -24.65
N LYS A 250 -15.11 -10.94 -25.85
CA LYS A 250 -13.90 -10.18 -26.16
C LYS A 250 -13.81 -8.91 -25.32
N TYR A 251 -14.91 -8.14 -25.23
CA TYR A 251 -14.97 -6.93 -24.41
C TYR A 251 -14.66 -7.21 -22.93
N ILE A 252 -15.35 -8.20 -22.32
CA ILE A 252 -15.12 -8.57 -20.92
C ILE A 252 -13.67 -9.04 -20.71
N GLY A 253 -13.13 -9.82 -21.65
CA GLY A 253 -11.75 -10.29 -21.59
C GLY A 253 -10.74 -9.14 -21.59
N GLU A 254 -10.92 -8.13 -22.45
CA GLU A 254 -10.06 -6.94 -22.49
C GLU A 254 -10.18 -6.11 -21.21
N VAL A 255 -11.40 -5.93 -20.69
CA VAL A 255 -11.62 -5.22 -19.43
C VAL A 255 -10.95 -5.95 -18.26
N ILE A 256 -11.14 -7.27 -18.13
CA ILE A 256 -10.50 -8.09 -17.09
C ILE A 256 -8.99 -8.03 -17.23
N PHE A 257 -8.44 -8.08 -18.44
CA PHE A 257 -7.00 -7.97 -18.66
C PHE A 257 -6.46 -6.62 -18.15
N ASN A 258 -7.13 -5.52 -18.48
CA ASN A 258 -6.75 -4.20 -17.99
C ASN A 258 -6.82 -4.13 -16.45
N MET A 259 -7.87 -4.68 -15.84
CA MET A 259 -8.00 -4.73 -14.39
C MET A 259 -6.90 -5.59 -13.74
N LEU A 260 -6.53 -6.72 -14.35
CA LEU A 260 -5.41 -7.57 -13.91
C LEU A 260 -4.08 -6.83 -13.91
N VAL A 261 -3.82 -6.01 -14.94
CA VAL A 261 -2.61 -5.18 -15.02
C VAL A 261 -2.55 -4.23 -13.83
N LEU A 262 -3.63 -3.52 -13.52
CA LEU A 262 -3.68 -2.60 -12.38
C LEU A 262 -3.50 -3.33 -11.05
N VAL A 263 -4.22 -4.43 -10.84
CA VAL A 263 -4.10 -5.25 -9.61
C VAL A 263 -2.68 -5.78 -9.45
N GLY A 264 -2.05 -6.20 -10.55
CA GLY A 264 -0.65 -6.64 -10.58
C GLY A 264 0.32 -5.53 -10.16
N LEU A 265 0.14 -4.31 -10.66
CA LEU A 265 0.94 -3.14 -10.29
C LEU A 265 0.78 -2.79 -8.80
N ILE A 266 -0.47 -2.72 -8.31
CA ILE A 266 -0.75 -2.42 -6.90
C ILE A 266 -0.17 -3.50 -5.98
N LYS A 267 -0.33 -4.78 -6.32
CA LYS A 267 0.23 -5.89 -5.56
C LYS A 267 1.76 -5.92 -5.60
N GLY A 268 2.35 -5.45 -6.70
CA GLY A 268 3.80 -5.33 -6.88
C GLY A 268 4.43 -4.13 -6.14
N ALA A 269 3.64 -3.19 -5.60
CA ALA A 269 4.14 -1.97 -5.00
C ALA A 269 5.15 -2.23 -3.85
N ASP A 270 4.88 -3.21 -2.99
CA ASP A 270 5.81 -3.62 -1.92
C ASP A 270 7.18 -4.05 -2.46
N ARG A 271 7.20 -4.83 -3.55
CA ARG A 271 8.42 -5.27 -4.19
C ARG A 271 9.19 -4.11 -4.83
N ILE A 272 8.50 -3.24 -5.56
CA ILE A 272 9.10 -2.06 -6.19
C ILE A 272 9.77 -1.19 -5.14
N VAL A 273 9.10 -0.94 -4.02
CA VAL A 273 9.65 -0.15 -2.92
C VAL A 273 10.87 -0.82 -2.30
N LYS A 274 10.83 -2.14 -2.07
CA LYS A 274 11.98 -2.88 -1.54
C LYS A 274 13.20 -2.80 -2.47
N GLU A 275 12.99 -2.90 -3.77
CA GLU A 275 14.05 -2.76 -4.76
C GLU A 275 14.63 -1.33 -4.77
N LEU A 276 13.78 -0.29 -4.66
CA LEU A 276 14.21 1.11 -4.61
C LEU A 276 15.01 1.46 -3.35
N PHE A 277 14.60 0.94 -2.21
CA PHE A 277 15.26 1.23 -0.93
C PHE A 277 16.34 0.21 -0.57
N GLY A 278 16.50 -0.88 -1.32
CA GLY A 278 17.49 -1.92 -1.07
C GLY A 278 17.27 -2.62 0.27
N THR A 279 16.01 -3.02 0.56
CA THR A 279 15.60 -3.71 1.79
C THR A 279 15.06 -5.09 1.49
#